data_13cae47ac223be353f4c72bdc5de8eb6
#
_entry.id   13cae47ac223be353f4c72bdc5de8eb6
#
_cell.length_a   1.000
_cell.length_b   1.000
_cell.length_c   1.000
_cell.angle_alpha   90.00
_cell.angle_beta   90.00
_cell.angle_gamma   90.00
#
_symmetry.space_group_name_H-M   'P 1'
#
loop_
_entity.id
_entity.type
_entity.pdbx_description
1 polymer ?
#
loop_
_entity_poly.entity_id
_entity_poly.type
_entity_poly.pdbx_seq_one_letter_code
_entity_poly.pdbx_strand_id
1 'polypeptide(L)'
;MDVFTVAAAIAITLSAVVIVVYFLHTTQPSPWSKTKQRLAYTRKVIPKKRKLPFKSLEHLILNSLDDFLPMEEETTVQDVAKFFARRGNEFSVYSIDWEQDVVVLIRPVDGADLKSNPFFRQAQRRNAAEVLCVPLEQLQEVASAVADEVAHVQEVFIFMTGRCGSTLVTRLVEATSVAQAVSEPDVFSVISMALHRLKRSSQHGQTPSHLGCPAVLSNEESTIALLRNVVTLMNYTLVTSDPRHRDVIFYKLRVETILFADLMVRAIPSAKTVFMYRNGLEVTESFNRALLQQSYVLYKVFRWGMVFLDLLHPDFFKYFGDDPRFSTVRQRGKGLFMLFAFWVGTMQCAADLQKRQPRHFFHAVIYYSALLSDKKKTFRLQMKKLGLKWSPEEPGEDTDKIKKALDEDSQAGTSLCASARKPGEKWAPDVSSRWMGQWEREYFREVCHCTGNEILGPDFLLPGTIV
;
A
#
# COMPACT_ATOMS: atom_id res chain seq x y z
N MET A 1 32.38 -14.56 29.24
CA MET A 1 31.11 -14.17 28.62
C MET A 1 30.86 -15.16 27.49
N ASP A 2 29.75 -15.89 27.52
CA ASP A 2 29.49 -16.85 26.49
C ASP A 2 29.07 -16.17 25.17
N VAL A 3 29.18 -16.89 24.07
CA VAL A 3 28.87 -16.37 22.72
C VAL A 3 27.42 -15.87 22.64
N PHE A 4 26.51 -16.45 23.42
CA PHE A 4 25.12 -16.04 23.51
C PHE A 4 24.94 -14.66 24.15
N THR A 5 25.66 -14.37 25.23
CA THR A 5 25.62 -13.06 25.93
C THR A 5 26.15 -11.95 25.02
N VAL A 6 27.23 -12.23 24.26
CA VAL A 6 27.80 -11.27 23.30
C VAL A 6 26.81 -11.00 22.15
N ALA A 7 26.22 -12.06 21.59
CA ALA A 7 25.27 -11.93 20.51
C ALA A 7 24.00 -11.18 20.94
N ALA A 8 23.50 -11.43 22.16
CA ALA A 8 22.37 -10.71 22.72
C ALA A 8 22.66 -9.23 22.94
N ALA A 9 23.86 -8.90 23.48
CA ALA A 9 24.29 -7.53 23.68
C ALA A 9 24.42 -6.76 22.35
N ILE A 10 25.00 -7.39 21.33
CA ILE A 10 25.10 -6.80 19.99
C ILE A 10 23.69 -6.56 19.41
N ALA A 11 22.77 -7.52 19.57
CA ALA A 11 21.41 -7.39 19.10
C ALA A 11 20.67 -6.22 19.76
N ILE A 12 20.78 -6.09 21.06
CA ILE A 12 20.18 -5.01 21.84
C ILE A 12 20.76 -3.66 21.40
N THR A 13 22.08 -3.57 21.25
CA THR A 13 22.74 -2.34 20.82
C THR A 13 22.34 -1.92 19.41
N LEU A 14 22.31 -2.85 18.45
CA LEU A 14 21.87 -2.58 17.09
C LEU A 14 20.39 -2.14 17.04
N SER A 15 19.54 -2.79 17.82
CA SER A 15 18.14 -2.42 17.92
C SER A 15 17.96 -1.02 18.52
N ALA A 16 18.71 -0.68 19.57
CA ALA A 16 18.70 0.65 20.17
C ALA A 16 19.17 1.72 19.19
N VAL A 17 20.23 1.48 18.41
CA VAL A 17 20.71 2.40 17.38
C VAL A 17 19.64 2.62 16.28
N VAL A 18 19.01 1.54 15.81
CA VAL A 18 17.94 1.63 14.82
C VAL A 18 16.75 2.47 15.34
N ILE A 19 16.37 2.26 16.61
CA ILE A 19 15.31 3.01 17.27
C ILE A 19 15.68 4.49 17.37
N VAL A 20 16.88 4.80 17.88
CA VAL A 20 17.34 6.19 18.04
C VAL A 20 17.37 6.90 16.67
N VAL A 21 17.92 6.27 15.64
CA VAL A 21 17.96 6.85 14.29
C VAL A 21 16.55 7.06 13.73
N TYR A 22 15.63 6.11 13.94
CA TYR A 22 14.24 6.24 13.53
C TYR A 22 13.56 7.41 14.25
N PHE A 23 13.68 7.49 15.57
CA PHE A 23 13.12 8.60 16.36
C PHE A 23 13.71 9.95 15.96
N LEU A 24 15.01 10.05 15.80
CA LEU A 24 15.66 11.30 15.35
C LEU A 24 15.17 11.73 13.96
N HIS A 25 14.81 10.77 13.12
CA HIS A 25 14.27 11.09 11.79
C HIS A 25 12.80 11.51 11.83
N THR A 26 11.99 10.87 12.70
CA THR A 26 10.54 11.14 12.79
C THR A 26 10.18 12.33 13.68
N THR A 27 11.09 12.77 14.54
CA THR A 27 10.88 13.88 15.49
C THR A 27 11.43 15.23 15.00
N GLN A 28 11.94 15.30 13.76
CA GLN A 28 12.34 16.61 13.22
C GLN A 28 11.12 17.51 13.09
N PRO A 29 11.22 18.79 13.53
CA PRO A 29 10.11 19.72 13.41
C PRO A 29 9.74 19.89 11.92
N SER A 30 8.45 19.89 11.65
CA SER A 30 7.93 20.15 10.32
C SER A 30 8.30 21.58 9.89
N PRO A 31 8.80 21.79 8.67
CA PRO A 31 9.00 23.12 8.12
C PRO A 31 7.69 23.75 7.62
N TRP A 32 6.58 23.00 7.69
CA TRP A 32 5.28 23.43 7.23
C TRP A 32 4.46 24.02 8.38
N SER A 33 3.54 24.92 8.05
CA SER A 33 2.57 25.43 9.02
C SER A 33 1.72 24.28 9.55
N LYS A 34 1.38 24.33 10.84
CA LYS A 34 0.45 23.38 11.48
C LYS A 34 -0.97 23.94 11.60
N THR A 35 -1.24 25.07 10.97
CA THR A 35 -2.56 25.70 10.96
C THR A 35 -3.39 25.20 9.79
N LYS A 36 -4.68 25.02 10.02
CA LYS A 36 -5.64 24.65 8.98
C LYS A 36 -5.64 25.68 7.87
N GLN A 37 -5.50 25.21 6.64
CA GLN A 37 -5.54 26.05 5.46
C GLN A 37 -6.98 26.24 4.98
N ARG A 38 -7.34 27.48 4.66
CA ARG A 38 -8.66 27.80 4.11
C ARG A 38 -8.65 28.07 2.60
N LEU A 39 -7.49 28.39 2.06
CA LEU A 39 -7.32 28.62 0.63
C LEU A 39 -6.30 27.62 0.08
N ALA A 40 -6.54 27.17 -1.13
CA ALA A 40 -5.58 26.34 -1.84
C ALA A 40 -4.32 27.15 -2.17
N TYR A 41 -3.17 26.48 -2.22
CA TYR A 41 -1.90 27.10 -2.58
C TYR A 41 -1.00 26.13 -3.34
N THR A 42 -0.11 26.70 -4.16
CA THR A 42 1.03 25.96 -4.72
C THR A 42 2.34 26.42 -4.07
N ARG A 43 3.31 25.51 -4.00
CA ARG A 43 4.64 25.82 -3.50
C ARG A 43 5.70 24.94 -4.13
N LYS A 44 6.80 25.52 -4.60
CA LYS A 44 7.96 24.75 -5.05
C LYS A 44 8.62 24.02 -3.89
N VAL A 45 9.11 22.81 -4.16
CA VAL A 45 9.65 21.93 -3.12
C VAL A 45 10.88 21.18 -3.59
N ILE A 46 11.69 20.74 -2.61
CA ILE A 46 12.75 19.75 -2.81
C ILE A 46 12.46 18.51 -1.96
N PRO A 47 12.49 17.30 -2.55
CA PRO A 47 12.34 16.06 -1.82
C PRO A 47 13.43 15.85 -0.76
N LYS A 48 13.04 15.57 0.47
CA LYS A 48 13.97 15.18 1.54
C LYS A 48 14.49 13.77 1.33
N LYS A 49 15.78 13.54 1.50
CA LYS A 49 16.36 12.21 1.55
C LYS A 49 16.07 11.57 2.91
N ARG A 50 15.33 10.47 2.92
CA ARG A 50 15.11 9.67 4.14
C ARG A 50 16.41 8.92 4.49
N LYS A 51 17.03 9.29 5.63
CA LYS A 51 18.24 8.65 6.16
C LYS A 51 17.83 7.49 7.07
N LEU A 52 17.59 6.32 6.51
CA LEU A 52 17.17 5.13 7.24
C LEU A 52 18.31 4.09 7.29
N PRO A 53 18.45 3.34 8.40
CA PRO A 53 19.48 2.31 8.53
C PRO A 53 19.38 1.22 7.49
N PHE A 54 18.14 0.89 7.06
CA PHE A 54 17.86 -0.01 5.96
C PHE A 54 16.92 0.65 4.96
N LYS A 55 17.27 0.63 3.69
CA LYS A 55 16.44 1.19 2.61
C LYS A 55 15.04 0.56 2.56
N SER A 56 14.91 -0.68 2.98
CA SER A 56 13.64 -1.40 3.06
C SER A 56 12.65 -0.78 4.05
N LEU A 57 13.12 -0.11 5.12
CA LEU A 57 12.26 0.58 6.08
C LEU A 57 11.52 1.77 5.46
N GLU A 58 12.00 2.31 4.34
CA GLU A 58 11.31 3.35 3.58
C GLU A 58 9.89 2.97 3.19
N HIS A 59 9.65 1.67 2.98
CA HIS A 59 8.34 1.14 2.62
C HIS A 59 7.33 1.13 3.78
N LEU A 60 7.79 1.28 5.00
CA LEU A 60 6.95 1.29 6.19
C LEU A 60 6.46 2.70 6.55
N ILE A 61 7.09 3.73 5.99
CA ILE A 61 6.77 5.14 6.24
C ILE A 61 5.81 5.62 5.16
N LEU A 62 4.66 6.13 5.56
CA LEU A 62 3.69 6.73 4.65
C LEU A 62 4.22 8.07 4.11
N ASN A 63 3.73 8.44 2.96
CA ASN A 63 3.99 9.74 2.37
C ASN A 63 3.26 10.85 3.14
N SER A 64 3.94 11.97 3.31
CA SER A 64 3.39 13.15 3.98
C SER A 64 3.96 14.43 3.36
N LEU A 65 3.36 15.57 3.69
CA LEU A 65 3.88 16.88 3.27
C LEU A 65 5.30 17.13 3.81
N ASP A 66 5.63 16.51 4.95
CA ASP A 66 6.96 16.54 5.55
C ASP A 66 8.06 15.85 4.74
N ASP A 67 7.73 15.12 3.69
CA ASP A 67 8.72 14.59 2.74
C ASP A 67 9.42 15.67 1.92
N PHE A 68 8.97 16.91 2.01
CA PHE A 68 9.44 18.02 1.21
C PHE A 68 9.98 19.16 2.04
N LEU A 69 10.98 19.86 1.49
CA LEU A 69 11.43 21.16 1.96
C LEU A 69 10.78 22.23 1.07
N PRO A 70 10.04 23.20 1.66
CA PRO A 70 9.52 24.33 0.90
C PRO A 70 10.67 25.25 0.46
N MET A 71 10.63 25.68 -0.80
CA MET A 71 11.73 26.50 -1.38
C MET A 71 11.42 27.99 -1.49
N GLU A 72 10.18 28.31 -1.81
CA GLU A 72 9.74 29.69 -2.06
C GLU A 72 8.53 29.98 -1.19
N GLU A 73 8.04 31.20 -1.25
CA GLU A 73 6.76 31.54 -0.63
C GLU A 73 5.61 30.80 -1.33
N GLU A 74 4.54 30.56 -0.59
CA GLU A 74 3.34 29.95 -1.14
C GLU A 74 2.62 30.91 -2.07
N THR A 75 2.10 30.38 -3.16
CA THR A 75 1.24 31.13 -4.10
C THR A 75 -0.20 30.68 -3.90
N THR A 76 -1.02 31.58 -3.38
CA THR A 76 -2.45 31.31 -3.15
C THR A 76 -3.18 31.09 -4.48
N VAL A 77 -4.03 30.07 -4.51
CA VAL A 77 -4.92 29.76 -5.64
C VAL A 77 -6.34 30.16 -5.25
N GLN A 78 -6.87 31.24 -5.83
CA GLN A 78 -8.16 31.81 -5.49
C GLN A 78 -9.34 30.92 -5.92
N ASP A 79 -9.28 30.36 -7.15
CA ASP A 79 -10.28 29.46 -7.73
C ASP A 79 -9.59 28.14 -8.05
N VAL A 80 -9.59 27.24 -7.06
CA VAL A 80 -8.86 25.97 -7.18
C VAL A 80 -9.54 25.00 -8.15
N ALA A 81 -10.85 25.05 -8.29
CA ALA A 81 -11.58 24.22 -9.24
C ALA A 81 -11.19 24.56 -10.69
N LYS A 82 -11.20 25.85 -11.02
CA LYS A 82 -10.77 26.32 -12.33
C LYS A 82 -9.28 26.13 -12.58
N PHE A 83 -8.45 26.30 -11.55
CA PHE A 83 -7.03 26.00 -11.62
C PHE A 83 -6.81 24.53 -11.97
N PHE A 84 -7.50 23.61 -11.23
CA PHE A 84 -7.35 22.18 -11.42
C PHE A 84 -7.89 21.69 -12.77
N ALA A 85 -9.03 22.23 -13.22
CA ALA A 85 -9.55 21.91 -14.56
C ALA A 85 -8.57 22.30 -15.70
N ARG A 86 -7.69 23.30 -15.48
CA ARG A 86 -6.70 23.73 -16.48
C ARG A 86 -5.34 23.04 -16.37
N ARG A 87 -4.90 22.74 -15.15
CA ARG A 87 -3.55 22.27 -14.86
C ARG A 87 -3.50 20.99 -14.03
N GLY A 88 -4.65 20.39 -13.70
CA GLY A 88 -4.71 19.21 -12.87
C GLY A 88 -3.95 18.00 -13.46
N ASN A 89 -3.85 17.91 -14.78
CA ASN A 89 -3.07 16.90 -15.48
C ASN A 89 -1.54 16.98 -15.21
N GLU A 90 -1.05 18.11 -14.71
CA GLU A 90 0.36 18.27 -14.30
C GLU A 90 0.61 17.67 -12.90
N PHE A 91 -0.44 17.42 -12.13
CA PHE A 91 -0.36 17.03 -10.73
C PHE A 91 -0.72 15.56 -10.53
N SER A 92 -0.33 14.99 -9.40
CA SER A 92 -0.67 13.63 -8.98
C SER A 92 -1.01 13.62 -7.50
N VAL A 93 -2.14 13.02 -7.12
CA VAL A 93 -2.57 12.92 -5.72
C VAL A 93 -1.52 12.14 -4.93
N TYR A 94 -1.02 12.73 -3.86
CA TYR A 94 0.13 12.23 -3.11
C TYR A 94 -0.23 11.71 -1.71
N SER A 95 -0.88 12.56 -0.91
CA SER A 95 -1.17 12.29 0.49
C SER A 95 -2.29 13.19 1.01
N ILE A 96 -2.62 13.08 2.29
CA ILE A 96 -3.44 14.04 3.03
C ILE A 96 -2.65 14.51 4.24
N ASP A 97 -2.60 15.82 4.44
CA ASP A 97 -2.10 16.42 5.67
C ASP A 97 -3.28 16.77 6.57
N TRP A 98 -3.42 16.00 7.65
CA TRP A 98 -4.54 16.15 8.59
C TRP A 98 -4.37 17.35 9.54
N GLU A 99 -3.15 17.86 9.73
CA GLU A 99 -2.90 19.04 10.57
C GLU A 99 -3.35 20.32 9.85
N GLN A 100 -3.07 20.39 8.54
CA GLN A 100 -3.50 21.51 7.69
C GLN A 100 -4.92 21.32 7.12
N ASP A 101 -5.53 20.15 7.22
CA ASP A 101 -6.79 19.78 6.58
C ASP A 101 -6.74 19.89 5.04
N VAL A 102 -5.69 19.40 4.40
CA VAL A 102 -5.50 19.51 2.94
C VAL A 102 -5.20 18.16 2.28
N VAL A 103 -5.68 18.00 1.06
CA VAL A 103 -5.15 17.00 0.13
C VAL A 103 -3.92 17.57 -0.55
N VAL A 104 -2.84 16.81 -0.53
CA VAL A 104 -1.55 17.18 -1.13
C VAL A 104 -1.41 16.49 -2.48
N LEU A 105 -1.24 17.27 -3.53
CA LEU A 105 -0.89 16.80 -4.85
C LEU A 105 0.55 17.27 -5.17
N ILE A 106 1.27 16.49 -5.94
CA ILE A 106 2.62 16.86 -6.41
C ILE A 106 2.63 17.05 -7.93
N ARG A 107 3.35 18.05 -8.39
CA ARG A 107 3.80 18.13 -9.78
C ARG A 107 5.22 17.57 -9.84
N PRO A 108 5.43 16.50 -10.64
CA PRO A 108 6.78 15.97 -10.80
C PRO A 108 7.67 16.89 -11.61
N VAL A 109 8.98 16.68 -11.56
CA VAL A 109 9.92 17.28 -12.50
C VAL A 109 9.56 16.87 -13.93
N ASP A 110 9.79 17.75 -14.89
CA ASP A 110 9.44 17.51 -16.28
C ASP A 110 10.08 16.23 -16.83
N GLY A 111 9.30 15.43 -17.55
CA GLY A 111 9.73 14.15 -18.13
C GLY A 111 9.81 12.96 -17.15
N ALA A 112 9.44 13.12 -15.89
CA ALA A 112 9.44 12.03 -14.94
C ALA A 112 8.26 11.06 -15.18
N ASP A 113 8.55 9.80 -15.49
CA ASP A 113 7.56 8.73 -15.55
C ASP A 113 7.35 8.11 -14.16
N LEU A 114 6.26 8.50 -13.50
CA LEU A 114 5.93 8.03 -12.15
C LEU A 114 5.53 6.53 -12.14
N LYS A 115 5.03 5.99 -13.25
CA LYS A 115 4.55 4.61 -13.36
C LYS A 115 5.67 3.61 -13.67
N SER A 116 6.83 4.07 -14.13
CA SER A 116 8.00 3.22 -14.38
C SER A 116 8.57 2.58 -13.11
N ASN A 117 8.34 3.17 -11.95
CA ASN A 117 8.77 2.64 -10.66
C ASN A 117 7.77 1.58 -10.15
N PRO A 118 8.22 0.42 -9.65
CA PRO A 118 7.37 -0.59 -9.02
C PRO A 118 6.51 -0.08 -7.85
N PHE A 119 6.89 1.07 -7.27
CA PHE A 119 6.20 1.76 -6.19
C PHE A 119 5.93 3.21 -6.58
N PHE A 120 4.73 3.47 -7.06
CA PHE A 120 4.30 4.78 -7.53
C PHE A 120 4.55 5.91 -6.51
N ARG A 121 4.20 5.66 -5.24
CA ARG A 121 4.43 6.57 -4.13
C ARG A 121 5.89 7.00 -3.94
N GLN A 122 6.86 6.13 -4.24
CA GLN A 122 8.27 6.48 -4.16
C GLN A 122 8.69 7.35 -5.35
N ALA A 123 8.16 7.07 -6.54
CA ALA A 123 8.39 7.90 -7.71
C ALA A 123 7.84 9.31 -7.48
N GLN A 124 6.61 9.43 -6.98
CA GLN A 124 6.02 10.71 -6.62
C GLN A 124 6.92 11.49 -5.66
N ARG A 125 7.31 10.89 -4.53
CA ARG A 125 8.14 11.54 -3.53
C ARG A 125 9.49 12.02 -4.08
N ARG A 126 10.16 11.18 -4.87
CA ARG A 126 11.52 11.47 -5.35
C ARG A 126 11.57 12.49 -6.48
N ASN A 127 10.48 12.66 -7.20
CA ASN A 127 10.42 13.50 -8.38
C ASN A 127 9.56 14.76 -8.18
N ALA A 128 9.04 15.03 -6.98
CA ALA A 128 8.25 16.22 -6.74
C ALA A 128 9.06 17.50 -6.92
N ALA A 129 8.54 18.44 -7.70
CA ALA A 129 9.09 19.78 -7.92
C ALA A 129 8.20 20.88 -7.31
N GLU A 130 6.90 20.63 -7.23
CA GLU A 130 5.90 21.55 -6.71
C GLU A 130 4.80 20.77 -5.99
N VAL A 131 4.22 21.33 -4.95
CA VAL A 131 3.00 20.82 -4.33
C VAL A 131 1.83 21.75 -4.61
N LEU A 132 0.64 21.16 -4.77
CA LEU A 132 -0.65 21.83 -4.69
C LEU A 132 -1.36 21.28 -3.46
N CYS A 133 -1.66 22.14 -2.50
CA CYS A 133 -2.41 21.82 -1.30
C CYS A 133 -3.84 22.33 -1.45
N VAL A 134 -4.81 21.40 -1.44
CA VAL A 134 -6.23 21.70 -1.61
C VAL A 134 -6.94 21.45 -0.28
N PRO A 135 -7.58 22.48 0.34
CA PRO A 135 -8.38 22.30 1.54
C PRO A 135 -9.45 21.22 1.37
N LEU A 136 -9.63 20.37 2.39
CA LEU A 136 -10.61 19.28 2.34
C LEU A 136 -12.03 19.82 2.10
N GLU A 137 -12.37 21.02 2.60
CA GLU A 137 -13.65 21.67 2.37
C GLU A 137 -13.89 22.06 0.89
N GLN A 138 -12.83 22.29 0.11
CA GLN A 138 -12.90 22.64 -1.33
C GLN A 138 -12.78 21.40 -2.23
N LEU A 139 -12.46 20.23 -1.66
CA LEU A 139 -12.17 19.04 -2.44
C LEU A 139 -13.33 18.57 -3.32
N GLN A 140 -14.57 18.68 -2.80
CA GLN A 140 -15.79 18.33 -3.55
C GLN A 140 -15.96 19.21 -4.78
N GLU A 141 -15.71 20.52 -4.65
CA GLU A 141 -15.80 21.47 -5.77
C GLU A 141 -14.77 21.14 -6.85
N VAL A 142 -13.53 20.88 -6.45
CA VAL A 142 -12.45 20.51 -7.39
C VAL A 142 -12.76 19.19 -8.09
N ALA A 143 -13.24 18.18 -7.36
CA ALA A 143 -13.62 16.89 -7.95
C ALA A 143 -14.80 17.04 -8.93
N SER A 144 -15.80 17.86 -8.58
CA SER A 144 -16.95 18.10 -9.44
C SER A 144 -16.58 18.80 -10.74
N ALA A 145 -15.58 19.68 -10.73
CA ALA A 145 -15.13 20.40 -11.93
C ALA A 145 -14.53 19.47 -13.02
N VAL A 146 -14.12 18.24 -12.67
CA VAL A 146 -13.50 17.29 -13.59
C VAL A 146 -14.24 15.95 -13.66
N ALA A 147 -15.37 15.82 -12.93
CA ALA A 147 -16.10 14.54 -12.80
C ALA A 147 -16.60 14.01 -14.16
N ASP A 148 -17.12 14.87 -15.00
CA ASP A 148 -17.66 14.47 -16.31
C ASP A 148 -16.58 13.92 -17.25
N GLU A 149 -15.34 14.42 -17.13
CA GLU A 149 -14.22 13.95 -17.95
C GLU A 149 -13.78 12.52 -17.59
N VAL A 150 -14.14 12.03 -16.40
CA VAL A 150 -13.74 10.70 -15.91
C VAL A 150 -14.92 9.80 -15.57
N ALA A 151 -16.14 10.21 -15.92
CA ALA A 151 -17.36 9.43 -15.64
C ALA A 151 -17.38 8.06 -16.36
N HIS A 152 -16.62 7.92 -17.44
CA HIS A 152 -16.47 6.70 -18.22
C HIS A 152 -15.38 5.75 -17.71
N VAL A 153 -14.56 6.17 -16.75
CA VAL A 153 -13.43 5.39 -16.23
C VAL A 153 -13.92 4.18 -15.44
N GLN A 154 -13.32 3.02 -15.73
CA GLN A 154 -13.54 1.78 -14.97
C GLN A 154 -12.40 1.54 -14.01
N GLU A 155 -12.69 1.60 -12.72
CA GLU A 155 -11.72 1.31 -11.66
C GLU A 155 -11.67 -0.18 -11.34
N VAL A 156 -10.45 -0.67 -11.05
CA VAL A 156 -10.20 -2.01 -10.53
C VAL A 156 -9.33 -1.88 -9.28
N PHE A 157 -9.87 -2.21 -8.12
CA PHE A 157 -9.13 -2.21 -6.86
C PHE A 157 -8.52 -3.58 -6.57
N ILE A 158 -7.20 -3.65 -6.46
CA ILE A 158 -6.47 -4.86 -6.06
C ILE A 158 -6.15 -4.77 -4.57
N PHE A 159 -6.84 -5.57 -3.77
CA PHE A 159 -6.53 -5.85 -2.36
C PHE A 159 -5.62 -7.07 -2.26
N MET A 160 -4.79 -7.16 -1.24
CA MET A 160 -3.78 -8.22 -1.19
C MET A 160 -3.26 -8.51 0.22
N THR A 161 -2.62 -9.68 0.40
CA THR A 161 -1.85 -10.01 1.62
C THR A 161 -0.41 -9.46 1.61
N GLY A 162 0.01 -8.80 0.53
CA GLY A 162 1.42 -8.48 0.28
C GLY A 162 2.23 -9.70 -0.20
N ARG A 163 3.34 -9.45 -0.88
CA ARG A 163 4.28 -10.50 -1.36
C ARG A 163 3.63 -11.63 -2.18
N CYS A 164 2.51 -11.36 -2.82
CA CYS A 164 1.66 -12.31 -3.53
C CYS A 164 1.69 -12.13 -5.06
N GLY A 165 2.70 -11.47 -5.62
CA GLY A 165 2.84 -11.26 -7.07
C GLY A 165 2.03 -10.09 -7.63
N SER A 166 1.41 -9.27 -6.80
CA SER A 166 0.61 -8.13 -7.25
C SER A 166 1.41 -7.10 -8.08
N THR A 167 2.70 -6.92 -7.81
CA THR A 167 3.58 -6.07 -8.64
C THR A 167 3.78 -6.65 -10.05
N LEU A 168 3.82 -7.97 -10.19
CA LEU A 168 3.83 -8.62 -11.51
C LEU A 168 2.54 -8.31 -12.26
N VAL A 169 1.38 -8.46 -11.58
CA VAL A 169 0.08 -8.15 -12.20
C VAL A 169 -0.01 -6.69 -12.63
N THR A 170 0.43 -5.73 -11.82
CA THR A 170 0.43 -4.31 -12.23
C THR A 170 1.35 -4.03 -13.41
N ARG A 171 2.50 -4.70 -13.50
CA ARG A 171 3.39 -4.57 -14.68
C ARG A 171 2.76 -5.18 -15.93
N LEU A 172 2.09 -6.32 -15.81
CA LEU A 172 1.35 -6.92 -16.92
C LEU A 172 0.21 -6.01 -17.39
N VAL A 173 -0.57 -5.45 -16.46
CA VAL A 173 -1.63 -4.49 -16.80
C VAL A 173 -1.04 -3.29 -17.54
N GLU A 174 0.04 -2.69 -17.03
CA GLU A 174 0.68 -1.52 -17.66
C GLU A 174 1.28 -1.83 -19.03
N ALA A 175 1.62 -3.09 -19.29
CA ALA A 175 2.08 -3.53 -20.61
C ALA A 175 0.94 -3.68 -21.64
N THR A 176 -0.33 -3.78 -21.20
CA THR A 176 -1.48 -3.92 -22.10
C THR A 176 -1.90 -2.60 -22.73
N SER A 177 -2.61 -2.68 -23.85
CA SER A 177 -3.31 -1.55 -24.48
C SER A 177 -4.63 -1.20 -23.78
N VAL A 178 -5.17 -2.14 -22.97
CA VAL A 178 -6.54 -2.08 -22.42
C VAL A 178 -6.61 -1.27 -21.13
N ALA A 179 -5.57 -1.31 -20.28
CA ALA A 179 -5.62 -0.74 -18.94
C ALA A 179 -4.27 -0.16 -18.52
N GLN A 180 -4.33 0.76 -17.57
CA GLN A 180 -3.17 1.29 -16.88
C GLN A 180 -3.17 0.88 -15.41
N ALA A 181 -2.03 0.96 -14.73
CA ALA A 181 -1.92 0.53 -13.34
C ALA A 181 -1.14 1.51 -12.46
N VAL A 182 -1.62 1.70 -11.24
CA VAL A 182 -0.97 2.49 -10.18
C VAL A 182 -0.66 1.59 -8.99
N SER A 183 0.61 1.56 -8.60
CA SER A 183 1.08 0.66 -7.53
C SER A 183 1.24 1.40 -6.21
N GLU A 184 0.37 1.08 -5.26
CA GLU A 184 0.42 1.55 -3.88
C GLU A 184 0.38 3.08 -3.74
N PRO A 185 -0.67 3.77 -4.23
CA PRO A 185 -0.86 5.19 -3.95
C PRO A 185 -1.15 5.37 -2.45
N ASP A 186 -0.25 6.08 -1.76
CA ASP A 186 -0.26 6.15 -0.28
C ASP A 186 -1.44 6.92 0.30
N VAL A 187 -2.11 7.75 -0.47
CA VAL A 187 -3.31 8.49 -0.01
C VAL A 187 -4.36 7.56 0.60
N PHE A 188 -4.58 6.37 0.03
CA PHE A 188 -5.51 5.39 0.59
C PHE A 188 -5.00 4.79 1.91
N SER A 189 -3.70 4.58 2.04
CA SER A 189 -3.09 4.12 3.29
C SER A 189 -3.19 5.18 4.39
N VAL A 190 -3.00 6.44 4.04
CA VAL A 190 -3.16 7.58 4.97
C VAL A 190 -4.59 7.65 5.50
N ILE A 191 -5.60 7.48 4.63
CA ILE A 191 -7.02 7.41 5.04
C ILE A 191 -7.25 6.18 5.92
N SER A 192 -6.76 5.00 5.53
CA SER A 192 -6.92 3.77 6.30
C SER A 192 -6.39 3.90 7.72
N MET A 193 -5.20 4.46 7.86
CA MET A 193 -4.55 4.65 9.16
C MET A 193 -5.30 5.65 10.04
N ALA A 194 -5.83 6.73 9.46
CA ALA A 194 -6.63 7.70 10.20
C ALA A 194 -7.95 7.08 10.69
N LEU A 195 -8.67 6.33 9.84
CA LEU A 195 -9.87 5.59 10.21
C LEU A 195 -9.61 4.57 11.32
N HIS A 196 -8.47 3.91 11.27
CA HIS A 196 -8.09 2.96 12.33
C HIS A 196 -7.87 3.65 13.66
N ARG A 197 -7.13 4.75 13.68
CA ARG A 197 -6.92 5.55 14.91
C ARG A 197 -8.24 5.96 15.53
N LEU A 198 -9.20 6.38 14.72
CA LEU A 198 -10.56 6.74 15.16
C LEU A 198 -11.28 5.57 15.82
N LYS A 199 -11.32 4.40 15.17
CA LYS A 199 -11.96 3.21 15.72
C LYS A 199 -11.34 2.77 17.04
N ARG A 200 -10.02 2.78 17.14
CA ARG A 200 -9.30 2.42 18.35
C ARG A 200 -9.59 3.36 19.51
N SER A 201 -9.63 4.66 19.25
CA SER A 201 -9.93 5.67 20.27
C SER A 201 -11.34 5.56 20.79
N SER A 202 -12.30 5.33 19.92
CA SER A 202 -13.70 5.08 20.31
C SER A 202 -13.85 3.85 21.20
N GLN A 203 -13.07 2.77 20.94
CA GLN A 203 -13.07 1.57 21.77
C GLN A 203 -12.49 1.80 23.18
N HIS A 204 -11.59 2.79 23.33
CA HIS A 204 -10.98 3.14 24.62
C HIS A 204 -11.69 4.30 25.32
N GLY A 205 -12.89 4.70 24.86
CA GLY A 205 -13.68 5.76 25.48
C GLY A 205 -13.09 7.18 25.36
N GLN A 206 -12.11 7.36 24.47
CA GLN A 206 -11.50 8.66 24.19
C GLN A 206 -12.35 9.42 23.18
N THR A 207 -12.63 10.68 23.46
CA THR A 207 -13.36 11.51 22.50
C THR A 207 -12.46 11.87 21.31
N PRO A 208 -12.97 11.83 20.07
CA PRO A 208 -12.21 12.12 18.85
C PRO A 208 -11.51 13.49 18.85
N SER A 209 -12.07 14.46 19.55
CA SER A 209 -11.55 15.83 19.65
C SER A 209 -10.16 15.93 20.31
N HIS A 210 -9.81 15.01 21.21
CA HIS A 210 -8.50 15.01 21.86
C HIS A 210 -7.35 14.42 21.01
N LEU A 211 -7.67 13.83 19.86
CA LEU A 211 -6.74 13.08 19.05
C LEU A 211 -6.37 13.76 17.73
N GLY A 212 -6.82 14.99 17.49
CA GLY A 212 -6.64 15.68 16.21
C GLY A 212 -7.26 14.89 15.02
N CYS A 213 -8.32 14.11 15.30
CA CYS A 213 -8.97 13.31 14.28
C CYS A 213 -9.71 14.19 13.29
N PRO A 214 -9.54 13.97 11.98
CA PRO A 214 -10.18 14.78 10.95
C PRO A 214 -11.69 14.66 11.00
N ALA A 215 -12.40 15.80 11.01
CA ALA A 215 -13.86 15.83 11.03
C ALA A 215 -14.49 15.06 9.85
N VAL A 216 -13.82 15.06 8.69
CA VAL A 216 -14.25 14.37 7.47
C VAL A 216 -14.33 12.85 7.63
N LEU A 217 -13.64 12.26 8.60
CA LEU A 217 -13.68 10.83 8.88
C LEU A 217 -14.63 10.46 10.04
N SER A 218 -15.34 11.43 10.61
CA SER A 218 -16.21 11.23 11.78
C SER A 218 -17.46 10.39 11.48
N ASN A 219 -17.89 10.34 10.21
CA ASN A 219 -18.99 9.51 9.76
C ASN A 219 -18.70 8.83 8.42
N GLU A 220 -19.48 7.79 8.10
CA GLU A 220 -19.26 7.01 6.88
C GLU A 220 -19.55 7.81 5.60
N GLU A 221 -20.55 8.67 5.59
CA GLU A 221 -20.95 9.41 4.39
C GLU A 221 -19.86 10.39 3.97
N SER A 222 -19.30 11.16 4.90
CA SER A 222 -18.19 12.06 4.60
C SER A 222 -16.91 11.30 4.22
N THR A 223 -16.68 10.13 4.81
CA THR A 223 -15.56 9.24 4.39
C THR A 223 -15.75 8.73 2.97
N ILE A 224 -16.97 8.31 2.60
CA ILE A 224 -17.31 7.88 1.24
C ILE A 224 -17.15 9.02 0.25
N ALA A 225 -17.59 10.23 0.61
CA ALA A 225 -17.41 11.42 -0.22
C ALA A 225 -15.93 11.74 -0.42
N LEU A 226 -15.12 11.70 0.64
CA LEU A 226 -13.66 11.88 0.54
C LEU A 226 -13.04 10.86 -0.41
N LEU A 227 -13.35 9.58 -0.25
CA LEU A 227 -12.82 8.51 -1.11
C LEU A 227 -13.22 8.72 -2.57
N ARG A 228 -14.48 9.07 -2.83
CA ARG A 228 -14.97 9.37 -4.19
C ARG A 228 -14.20 10.52 -4.80
N ASN A 229 -14.06 11.64 -4.09
CA ASN A 229 -13.35 12.82 -4.57
C ASN A 229 -11.88 12.50 -4.87
N VAL A 230 -11.19 11.80 -3.97
CA VAL A 230 -9.80 11.38 -4.16
C VAL A 230 -9.66 10.51 -5.40
N VAL A 231 -10.55 9.52 -5.61
CA VAL A 231 -10.52 8.66 -6.79
C VAL A 231 -10.80 9.45 -8.07
N THR A 232 -11.77 10.39 -8.05
CA THR A 232 -12.08 11.27 -9.18
C THR A 232 -10.84 12.09 -9.60
N LEU A 233 -10.15 12.71 -8.65
CA LEU A 233 -8.91 13.46 -8.95
C LEU A 233 -7.81 12.55 -9.48
N MET A 234 -7.66 11.36 -8.91
CA MET A 234 -6.67 10.38 -9.40
C MET A 234 -7.00 9.92 -10.81
N ASN A 235 -8.25 9.58 -11.09
CA ASN A 235 -8.71 9.20 -12.43
C ASN A 235 -8.38 10.29 -13.43
N TYR A 236 -8.74 11.54 -13.11
CA TYR A 236 -8.48 12.69 -13.98
C TYR A 236 -6.99 12.84 -14.32
N THR A 237 -6.14 12.86 -13.30
CA THR A 237 -4.70 13.03 -13.51
C THR A 237 -4.08 11.86 -14.28
N LEU A 238 -4.57 10.64 -14.08
CA LEU A 238 -4.05 9.44 -14.74
C LEU A 238 -4.49 9.31 -16.19
N VAL A 239 -5.78 9.58 -16.49
CA VAL A 239 -6.32 9.47 -17.85
C VAL A 239 -5.77 10.60 -18.73
N THR A 240 -5.78 11.82 -18.23
CA THR A 240 -5.29 12.99 -18.99
C THR A 240 -3.78 12.97 -19.24
N SER A 241 -3.01 12.27 -18.40
CA SER A 241 -1.56 12.10 -18.59
C SER A 241 -1.19 10.81 -19.33
N ASP A 242 -2.14 9.91 -19.62
CA ASP A 242 -1.84 8.65 -20.31
C ASP A 242 -1.82 8.84 -21.84
N PRO A 243 -0.66 8.69 -22.51
CA PRO A 243 -0.57 8.89 -23.95
C PRO A 243 -1.33 7.83 -24.76
N ARG A 244 -1.78 6.75 -24.15
CA ARG A 244 -2.55 5.67 -24.77
C ARG A 244 -4.05 5.83 -24.55
N HIS A 245 -4.49 6.85 -23.79
CA HIS A 245 -5.90 7.12 -23.49
C HIS A 245 -6.67 5.89 -22.95
N ARG A 246 -6.07 5.18 -21.97
CA ARG A 246 -6.67 3.97 -21.40
C ARG A 246 -7.59 4.34 -20.25
N ASP A 247 -8.86 3.93 -20.37
CA ASP A 247 -9.94 4.28 -19.44
C ASP A 247 -10.15 3.26 -18.33
N VAL A 248 -9.40 2.17 -18.32
CA VAL A 248 -9.41 1.19 -17.22
C VAL A 248 -8.19 1.40 -16.33
N ILE A 249 -8.43 1.65 -15.03
CA ILE A 249 -7.34 1.94 -14.09
C ILE A 249 -7.32 0.89 -12.98
N PHE A 250 -6.20 0.18 -12.86
CA PHE A 250 -5.93 -0.75 -11.77
C PHE A 250 -5.21 -0.03 -10.63
N TYR A 251 -5.85 0.08 -9.49
CA TYR A 251 -5.27 0.57 -8.24
C TYR A 251 -4.81 -0.61 -7.40
N LYS A 252 -3.53 -0.93 -7.45
CA LYS A 252 -2.94 -1.88 -6.51
C LYS A 252 -2.78 -1.19 -5.17
N LEU A 253 -3.56 -1.60 -4.20
CA LEU A 253 -3.61 -1.00 -2.88
C LEU A 253 -2.62 -1.68 -1.92
N ARG A 254 -2.25 -1.00 -0.83
CA ARG A 254 -1.47 -1.62 0.24
C ARG A 254 -2.37 -2.51 1.11
N VAL A 255 -1.77 -3.42 1.84
CA VAL A 255 -2.48 -4.50 2.57
C VAL A 255 -3.54 -3.97 3.54
N GLU A 256 -3.23 -2.90 4.29
CA GLU A 256 -4.11 -2.31 5.29
C GLU A 256 -5.39 -1.71 4.71
N THR A 257 -5.43 -1.42 3.43
CA THR A 257 -6.62 -0.81 2.80
C THR A 257 -7.82 -1.76 2.71
N ILE A 258 -7.61 -3.06 2.88
CA ILE A 258 -8.72 -4.03 2.94
C ILE A 258 -9.73 -3.70 4.05
N LEU A 259 -9.31 -2.96 5.06
CA LEU A 259 -10.10 -2.64 6.25
C LEU A 259 -11.22 -1.65 5.99
N PHE A 260 -11.17 -0.94 4.88
CA PHE A 260 -12.24 -0.06 4.41
C PHE A 260 -12.65 -0.38 2.96
N ALA A 261 -12.40 -1.62 2.51
CA ALA A 261 -12.73 -2.05 1.16
C ALA A 261 -14.23 -1.89 0.84
N ASP A 262 -15.10 -2.10 1.81
CA ASP A 262 -16.54 -1.86 1.70
C ASP A 262 -16.88 -0.38 1.47
N LEU A 263 -16.21 0.54 2.16
CA LEU A 263 -16.38 1.98 1.95
C LEU A 263 -15.90 2.40 0.55
N MET A 264 -14.81 1.82 0.07
CA MET A 264 -14.32 2.08 -1.29
C MET A 264 -15.33 1.65 -2.36
N VAL A 265 -15.91 0.45 -2.23
CA VAL A 265 -16.93 -0.02 -3.17
C VAL A 265 -18.22 0.82 -3.09
N ARG A 266 -18.57 1.30 -1.90
CA ARG A 266 -19.71 2.23 -1.74
C ARG A 266 -19.40 3.62 -2.30
N ALA A 267 -18.14 4.06 -2.25
CA ALA A 267 -17.71 5.31 -2.88
C ALA A 267 -17.75 5.22 -4.41
N ILE A 268 -17.35 4.08 -4.97
CA ILE A 268 -17.28 3.81 -6.42
C ILE A 268 -18.03 2.49 -6.71
N PRO A 269 -19.36 2.51 -6.82
CA PRO A 269 -20.15 1.28 -6.98
C PRO A 269 -19.90 0.52 -8.29
N SER A 270 -19.38 1.19 -9.31
CA SER A 270 -18.98 0.61 -10.62
C SER A 270 -17.67 -0.16 -10.55
N ALA A 271 -16.85 0.07 -9.50
CA ALA A 271 -15.52 -0.50 -9.41
C ALA A 271 -15.53 -2.03 -9.37
N LYS A 272 -14.55 -2.63 -10.03
CA LYS A 272 -14.26 -4.05 -9.89
C LYS A 272 -13.23 -4.26 -8.78
N THR A 273 -13.30 -5.43 -8.14
CA THR A 273 -12.40 -5.76 -7.03
C THR A 273 -11.68 -7.06 -7.29
N VAL A 274 -10.40 -7.08 -6.93
CA VAL A 274 -9.53 -8.25 -7.02
C VAL A 274 -8.91 -8.48 -5.64
N PHE A 275 -8.83 -9.73 -5.21
CA PHE A 275 -8.04 -10.09 -4.06
C PHE A 275 -6.89 -11.03 -4.45
N MET A 276 -5.69 -10.68 -4.02
CA MET A 276 -4.49 -11.48 -4.28
C MET A 276 -3.85 -11.92 -2.98
N TYR A 277 -3.54 -13.20 -2.86
CA TYR A 277 -2.95 -13.73 -1.66
C TYR A 277 -1.96 -14.86 -1.92
N ARG A 278 -1.17 -15.16 -0.90
CA ARG A 278 -0.16 -16.20 -0.89
C ARG A 278 -0.17 -16.88 0.47
N ASN A 279 0.38 -18.09 0.57
CA ASN A 279 0.60 -18.80 1.82
C ASN A 279 1.26 -17.90 2.87
N GLY A 280 0.71 -17.85 4.10
CA GLY A 280 1.11 -16.90 5.13
C GLY A 280 2.54 -17.06 5.61
N LEU A 281 3.05 -18.28 5.69
CA LEU A 281 4.45 -18.56 6.05
C LEU A 281 5.40 -18.01 4.97
N GLU A 282 5.06 -18.21 3.70
CA GLU A 282 5.86 -17.72 2.58
C GLU A 282 5.82 -16.19 2.49
N VAL A 283 4.66 -15.56 2.77
CA VAL A 283 4.55 -14.10 2.88
C VAL A 283 5.46 -13.57 3.97
N THR A 284 5.39 -14.16 5.17
CA THR A 284 6.19 -13.75 6.32
C THR A 284 7.68 -13.90 6.05
N GLU A 285 8.10 -15.03 5.47
CA GLU A 285 9.50 -15.23 5.08
C GLU A 285 9.96 -14.19 4.04
N SER A 286 9.15 -13.96 3.02
CA SER A 286 9.47 -12.99 1.97
C SER A 286 9.58 -11.56 2.52
N PHE A 287 8.74 -11.17 3.49
CA PHE A 287 8.88 -9.89 4.19
C PHE A 287 10.16 -9.83 5.00
N ASN A 288 10.44 -10.84 5.83
CA ASN A 288 11.67 -10.88 6.64
C ASN A 288 12.92 -10.80 5.76
N ARG A 289 12.96 -11.56 4.67
CA ARG A 289 14.09 -11.51 3.72
C ARG A 289 14.28 -10.13 3.12
N ALA A 290 13.22 -9.49 2.70
CA ALA A 290 13.27 -8.15 2.11
C ALA A 290 13.65 -7.09 3.16
N LEU A 291 13.04 -7.10 4.34
CA LEU A 291 13.32 -6.13 5.40
C LEU A 291 14.73 -6.26 5.97
N LEU A 292 15.22 -7.48 6.12
CA LEU A 292 16.51 -7.79 6.73
C LEU A 292 17.63 -8.00 5.67
N GLN A 293 17.41 -7.52 4.45
CA GLN A 293 18.38 -7.55 3.36
C GLN A 293 19.02 -8.95 3.15
N GLN A 294 18.19 -10.01 3.17
CA GLN A 294 18.60 -11.41 3.00
C GLN A 294 19.49 -11.98 4.14
N SER A 295 19.68 -11.26 5.23
CA SER A 295 20.53 -11.73 6.34
C SER A 295 19.77 -12.67 7.27
N TYR A 296 20.08 -13.97 7.21
CA TYR A 296 19.57 -14.97 8.13
C TYR A 296 20.03 -14.73 9.58
N VAL A 297 21.22 -14.19 9.77
CA VAL A 297 21.74 -13.85 11.09
C VAL A 297 20.89 -12.74 11.73
N LEU A 298 20.61 -11.67 10.96
CA LEU A 298 19.70 -10.62 11.42
C LEU A 298 18.30 -11.19 11.72
N TYR A 299 17.81 -12.13 10.93
CA TYR A 299 16.52 -12.78 11.21
C TYR A 299 16.55 -13.51 12.57
N LYS A 300 17.58 -14.29 12.85
CA LYS A 300 17.71 -14.97 14.16
C LYS A 300 17.77 -14.00 15.32
N VAL A 301 18.55 -12.92 15.18
CA VAL A 301 18.63 -11.85 16.18
C VAL A 301 17.28 -11.16 16.36
N PHE A 302 16.64 -10.77 15.27
CA PHE A 302 15.32 -10.15 15.28
C PHE A 302 14.26 -11.04 15.90
N ARG A 303 14.27 -12.34 15.61
CA ARG A 303 13.34 -13.30 16.19
C ARG A 303 13.34 -13.29 17.73
N TRP A 304 14.49 -13.09 18.34
CA TRP A 304 14.65 -13.05 19.81
C TRP A 304 14.47 -11.64 20.39
N GLY A 305 14.78 -10.60 19.63
CA GLY A 305 14.86 -9.21 20.08
C GLY A 305 13.67 -8.31 19.71
N MET A 306 12.68 -8.80 18.98
CA MET A 306 11.66 -7.98 18.31
C MET A 306 10.55 -7.39 19.21
N VAL A 307 10.74 -7.35 20.51
CA VAL A 307 9.98 -6.45 21.41
C VAL A 307 10.06 -4.99 20.91
N PHE A 308 11.12 -4.64 20.18
CA PHE A 308 11.38 -3.28 19.69
C PHE A 308 10.73 -2.96 18.33
N LEU A 309 10.30 -3.94 17.52
CA LEU A 309 9.53 -3.62 16.32
C LEU A 309 8.13 -3.08 16.64
N ASP A 310 7.57 -3.44 17.78
CA ASP A 310 6.33 -2.81 18.26
C ASP A 310 6.49 -1.29 18.46
N LEU A 311 7.71 -0.83 18.77
CA LEU A 311 8.05 0.59 18.88
C LEU A 311 8.31 1.23 17.50
N LEU A 312 8.93 0.49 16.57
CA LEU A 312 9.26 0.97 15.22
C LEU A 312 8.06 0.97 14.26
N HIS A 313 7.03 0.16 14.56
CA HIS A 313 5.81 0.06 13.74
C HIS A 313 4.59 0.48 14.56
N PRO A 314 4.46 1.76 14.90
CA PRO A 314 3.42 2.16 15.82
C PRO A 314 2.01 1.80 15.33
N ASP A 315 1.70 1.97 14.05
CA ASP A 315 0.31 1.89 13.63
C ASP A 315 0.02 0.80 12.59
N PHE A 316 0.92 0.57 11.65
CA PHE A 316 0.68 -0.26 10.49
C PHE A 316 0.50 -1.76 10.81
N PHE A 317 1.35 -2.33 11.67
CA PHE A 317 1.23 -3.72 12.10
C PHE A 317 0.40 -3.89 13.37
N LYS A 318 0.35 -2.89 14.25
CA LYS A 318 -0.49 -2.92 15.45
C LYS A 318 -1.97 -3.13 15.14
N TYR A 319 -2.38 -2.71 13.97
CA TYR A 319 -3.75 -2.78 13.52
C TYR A 319 -4.38 -4.16 13.73
N PHE A 320 -3.76 -5.18 13.15
CA PHE A 320 -4.26 -6.54 13.28
C PHE A 320 -3.79 -7.21 14.57
N GLY A 321 -2.65 -6.82 15.11
CA GLY A 321 -2.07 -7.40 16.31
C GLY A 321 -2.76 -7.00 17.63
N ASP A 322 -3.52 -5.91 17.63
CA ASP A 322 -4.23 -5.43 18.82
C ASP A 322 -5.60 -6.12 19.02
N ASP A 323 -5.99 -7.04 18.14
CA ASP A 323 -7.21 -7.81 18.29
C ASP A 323 -7.14 -8.66 19.59
N PRO A 324 -8.13 -8.54 20.50
CA PRO A 324 -8.15 -9.25 21.79
C PRO A 324 -8.02 -10.78 21.66
N ARG A 325 -8.45 -11.35 20.54
CA ARG A 325 -8.34 -12.79 20.24
C ARG A 325 -6.90 -13.28 20.23
N PHE A 326 -5.95 -12.40 19.95
CA PHE A 326 -4.52 -12.74 19.94
C PHE A 326 -3.82 -12.57 21.29
N SER A 327 -4.51 -12.18 22.36
CA SER A 327 -3.90 -11.86 23.66
C SER A 327 -3.01 -12.98 24.22
N THR A 328 -3.42 -14.24 24.06
CA THR A 328 -2.69 -15.41 24.58
C THR A 328 -1.44 -15.76 23.75
N VAL A 329 -1.48 -15.57 22.43
CA VAL A 329 -0.37 -15.95 21.54
C VAL A 329 0.63 -14.81 21.34
N ARG A 330 0.21 -13.57 21.54
CA ARG A 330 1.05 -12.38 21.34
C ARG A 330 2.35 -12.40 22.15
N GLN A 331 2.30 -12.88 23.40
CA GLN A 331 3.46 -12.88 24.29
C GLN A 331 4.53 -13.92 23.90
N ARG A 332 4.13 -14.99 23.19
CA ARG A 332 5.00 -16.14 22.87
C ARG A 332 5.89 -15.91 21.65
N GLY A 333 5.39 -15.19 20.65
CA GLY A 333 5.99 -15.14 19.32
C GLY A 333 6.69 -13.83 18.96
N LYS A 334 6.64 -12.83 19.84
CA LYS A 334 7.27 -11.51 19.66
C LYS A 334 7.29 -11.11 18.18
N GLY A 335 8.32 -10.60 17.62
CA GLY A 335 8.30 -10.01 16.30
C GLY A 335 7.72 -10.79 15.10
N LEU A 336 7.62 -12.11 15.16
CA LEU A 336 6.89 -12.88 14.14
C LEU A 336 5.37 -12.76 14.27
N PHE A 337 4.91 -12.54 15.51
CA PHE A 337 3.50 -12.40 15.78
C PHE A 337 2.85 -11.32 14.90
N MET A 338 3.47 -10.16 14.80
CA MET A 338 2.90 -9.03 14.05
C MET A 338 2.69 -9.37 12.56
N LEU A 339 3.65 -10.05 11.94
CA LEU A 339 3.54 -10.46 10.53
C LEU A 339 2.49 -11.57 10.34
N PHE A 340 2.38 -12.49 11.30
CA PHE A 340 1.36 -13.53 11.29
C PHE A 340 -0.03 -12.95 11.50
N ALA A 341 -0.20 -12.09 12.51
CA ALA A 341 -1.46 -11.40 12.77
C ALA A 341 -1.89 -10.52 11.60
N PHE A 342 -0.92 -9.86 10.94
CA PHE A 342 -1.17 -9.04 9.75
C PHE A 342 -1.73 -9.89 8.59
N TRP A 343 -1.13 -11.04 8.30
CA TRP A 343 -1.63 -11.95 7.27
C TRP A 343 -3.00 -12.53 7.65
N VAL A 344 -3.12 -13.07 8.88
CA VAL A 344 -4.36 -13.70 9.38
C VAL A 344 -5.51 -12.69 9.39
N GLY A 345 -5.27 -11.47 9.89
CA GLY A 345 -6.28 -10.41 9.91
C GLY A 345 -6.72 -9.98 8.51
N THR A 346 -5.77 -9.88 7.57
CA THR A 346 -6.09 -9.57 6.16
C THR A 346 -6.96 -10.66 5.54
N MET A 347 -6.60 -11.94 5.73
CA MET A 347 -7.37 -13.07 5.22
C MET A 347 -8.76 -13.16 5.87
N GLN A 348 -8.85 -12.85 7.17
CA GLN A 348 -10.12 -12.79 7.88
C GLN A 348 -11.03 -11.71 7.28
N CYS A 349 -10.50 -10.50 7.08
CA CYS A 349 -11.25 -9.43 6.43
C CYS A 349 -11.74 -9.83 5.03
N ALA A 350 -10.88 -10.48 4.24
CA ALA A 350 -11.26 -10.94 2.91
C ALA A 350 -12.38 -12.01 2.97
N ALA A 351 -12.28 -12.97 3.91
CA ALA A 351 -13.29 -14.00 4.10
C ALA A 351 -14.63 -13.40 4.56
N ASP A 352 -14.59 -12.43 5.46
CA ASP A 352 -15.79 -11.76 5.97
C ASP A 352 -16.48 -10.91 4.91
N LEU A 353 -15.71 -10.22 4.05
CA LEU A 353 -16.25 -9.52 2.90
C LEU A 353 -16.95 -10.48 1.92
N GLN A 354 -16.35 -11.62 1.63
CA GLN A 354 -16.96 -12.64 0.76
C GLN A 354 -18.26 -13.23 1.36
N LYS A 355 -18.35 -13.37 2.68
CA LYS A 355 -19.57 -13.87 3.36
C LYS A 355 -20.70 -12.85 3.32
N ARG A 356 -20.39 -11.54 3.50
CA ARG A 356 -21.40 -10.46 3.52
C ARG A 356 -22.05 -10.23 2.16
N GLN A 357 -21.29 -10.47 1.11
CA GLN A 357 -21.74 -10.27 -0.27
C GLN A 357 -21.50 -11.55 -1.10
N PRO A 358 -22.33 -12.60 -0.93
CA PRO A 358 -22.13 -13.91 -1.55
C PRO A 358 -22.12 -13.88 -3.08
N ARG A 359 -22.56 -12.78 -3.71
CA ARG A 359 -22.45 -12.54 -5.16
C ARG A 359 -21.10 -11.96 -5.57
N HIS A 360 -20.04 -12.30 -4.81
CA HIS A 360 -18.65 -11.98 -5.13
C HIS A 360 -18.26 -10.52 -4.85
N PHE A 361 -17.96 -10.21 -3.58
CA PHE A 361 -17.29 -8.95 -3.27
C PHE A 361 -16.02 -8.80 -4.13
N PHE A 362 -15.24 -9.89 -4.25
CA PHE A 362 -14.11 -9.92 -5.17
C PHE A 362 -14.52 -10.57 -6.49
N HIS A 363 -14.46 -9.82 -7.59
CA HIS A 363 -14.72 -10.30 -8.95
C HIS A 363 -13.70 -11.34 -9.40
N ALA A 364 -12.45 -11.20 -8.94
CA ALA A 364 -11.40 -12.20 -9.14
C ALA A 364 -10.60 -12.40 -7.85
N VAL A 365 -10.31 -13.64 -7.52
CA VAL A 365 -9.45 -14.03 -6.39
C VAL A 365 -8.30 -14.84 -6.95
N ILE A 366 -7.06 -14.43 -6.67
CA ILE A 366 -5.86 -15.01 -7.27
C ILE A 366 -4.96 -15.56 -6.16
N TYR A 367 -4.65 -16.84 -6.24
CA TYR A 367 -3.63 -17.46 -5.41
C TYR A 367 -2.27 -17.41 -6.11
N TYR A 368 -1.23 -17.03 -5.36
CA TYR A 368 0.10 -16.81 -5.90
C TYR A 368 0.67 -18.01 -6.64
N SER A 369 0.45 -19.24 -6.17
CA SER A 369 0.95 -20.44 -6.84
C SER A 369 0.34 -20.64 -8.22
N ALA A 370 -0.94 -20.34 -8.41
CA ALA A 370 -1.59 -20.38 -9.72
C ALA A 370 -0.97 -19.34 -10.68
N LEU A 371 -0.68 -18.13 -10.16
CA LEU A 371 0.02 -17.11 -10.96
C LEU A 371 1.43 -17.56 -11.37
N LEU A 372 2.13 -18.32 -10.51
CA LEU A 372 3.47 -18.83 -10.84
C LEU A 372 3.44 -20.01 -11.80
N SER A 373 2.45 -20.89 -11.69
CA SER A 373 2.34 -22.06 -12.56
C SER A 373 2.13 -21.68 -14.03
N ASP A 374 1.26 -20.68 -14.27
CA ASP A 374 1.02 -20.13 -15.61
C ASP A 374 0.58 -18.67 -15.50
N LYS A 375 1.55 -17.76 -15.56
CA LYS A 375 1.34 -16.31 -15.47
C LYS A 375 0.35 -15.79 -16.53
N LYS A 376 0.51 -16.25 -17.78
CA LYS A 376 -0.27 -15.80 -18.94
C LYS A 376 -1.74 -16.26 -18.81
N LYS A 377 -1.95 -17.53 -18.49
CA LYS A 377 -3.29 -18.12 -18.29
C LYS A 377 -4.01 -17.45 -17.12
N THR A 378 -3.35 -17.32 -15.97
CA THR A 378 -3.93 -16.73 -14.78
C THR A 378 -4.31 -15.25 -15.01
N PHE A 379 -3.44 -14.48 -15.66
CA PHE A 379 -3.73 -13.09 -16.00
C PHE A 379 -4.89 -12.97 -17.00
N ARG A 380 -4.94 -13.83 -18.04
CA ARG A 380 -6.09 -13.88 -18.97
C ARG A 380 -7.41 -14.20 -18.26
N LEU A 381 -7.40 -15.15 -17.33
CA LEU A 381 -8.58 -15.50 -16.52
C LEU A 381 -9.02 -14.33 -15.62
N GLN A 382 -8.06 -13.61 -15.02
CA GLN A 382 -8.35 -12.40 -14.26
C GLN A 382 -9.05 -11.36 -15.12
N MET A 383 -8.48 -11.01 -16.28
CA MET A 383 -9.08 -10.03 -17.19
C MET A 383 -10.49 -10.44 -17.62
N LYS A 384 -10.69 -11.72 -17.95
CA LYS A 384 -12.02 -12.27 -18.31
C LYS A 384 -13.02 -12.13 -17.16
N LYS A 385 -12.64 -12.44 -15.92
CA LYS A 385 -13.51 -12.29 -14.73
C LYS A 385 -13.88 -10.83 -14.45
N LEU A 386 -13.02 -9.90 -14.82
CA LEU A 386 -13.28 -8.46 -14.74
C LEU A 386 -14.11 -7.93 -15.91
N GLY A 387 -14.45 -8.78 -16.87
CA GLY A 387 -15.19 -8.38 -18.09
C GLY A 387 -14.32 -7.59 -19.09
N LEU A 388 -13.00 -7.62 -18.90
CA LEU A 388 -12.06 -6.95 -19.79
C LEU A 388 -11.63 -7.91 -20.90
N LYS A 389 -11.79 -7.47 -22.15
CA LYS A 389 -11.31 -8.21 -23.32
C LYS A 389 -9.82 -7.94 -23.47
N TRP A 390 -9.03 -8.97 -23.30
CA TRP A 390 -7.59 -8.92 -23.52
C TRP A 390 -7.07 -10.23 -24.11
N SER A 391 -6.28 -10.12 -25.15
CA SER A 391 -5.46 -11.21 -25.69
C SER A 391 -4.08 -10.66 -26.07
N PRO A 392 -2.99 -11.35 -25.75
CA PRO A 392 -1.65 -10.91 -26.12
C PRO A 392 -1.40 -10.99 -27.64
N GLU A 393 -2.30 -11.62 -28.39
CA GLU A 393 -2.28 -11.75 -29.85
C GLU A 393 -3.06 -10.65 -30.57
N GLU A 394 -3.75 -9.73 -29.80
CA GLU A 394 -4.54 -8.66 -30.42
C GLU A 394 -3.62 -7.56 -31.01
N PRO A 395 -4.06 -6.93 -32.12
CA PRO A 395 -3.37 -5.79 -32.68
C PRO A 395 -3.27 -4.64 -31.66
N GLY A 396 -2.11 -4.01 -31.57
CA GLY A 396 -1.84 -2.89 -30.64
C GLY A 396 -1.26 -3.29 -29.28
N GLU A 397 -1.22 -4.60 -28.96
CA GLU A 397 -0.52 -5.07 -27.78
C GLU A 397 1.00 -4.98 -27.95
N ASP A 398 1.67 -4.48 -26.91
CA ASP A 398 3.13 -4.45 -26.85
C ASP A 398 3.67 -5.82 -26.40
N THR A 399 3.82 -6.73 -27.36
CA THR A 399 4.25 -8.11 -27.10
C THR A 399 5.61 -8.18 -26.40
N ASP A 400 6.51 -7.25 -26.68
CA ASP A 400 7.84 -7.20 -26.03
C ASP A 400 7.73 -6.76 -24.58
N LYS A 401 6.91 -5.76 -24.26
CA LYS A 401 6.65 -5.36 -22.87
C LYS A 401 5.94 -6.45 -22.08
N ILE A 402 4.94 -7.12 -22.68
CA ILE A 402 4.24 -8.24 -22.04
C ILE A 402 5.23 -9.37 -21.75
N LYS A 403 6.04 -9.76 -22.74
CA LYS A 403 7.07 -10.77 -22.59
C LYS A 403 8.07 -10.39 -21.50
N LYS A 404 8.56 -9.16 -21.52
CA LYS A 404 9.46 -8.64 -20.49
C LYS A 404 8.83 -8.71 -19.09
N ALA A 405 7.56 -8.30 -18.94
CA ALA A 405 6.84 -8.39 -17.66
C ALA A 405 6.64 -9.84 -17.19
N LEU A 406 6.46 -10.79 -18.09
CA LEU A 406 6.33 -12.22 -17.77
C LEU A 406 7.65 -12.86 -17.36
N ASP A 407 8.77 -12.49 -18.01
CA ASP A 407 10.07 -13.13 -17.88
C ASP A 407 10.92 -12.55 -16.73
N GLU A 408 10.79 -11.24 -16.47
CA GLU A 408 11.60 -10.55 -15.47
C GLU A 408 11.04 -10.62 -14.05
N ASP A 409 11.92 -10.51 -13.06
CA ASP A 409 11.49 -10.30 -11.67
C ASP A 409 10.91 -8.90 -11.51
N SER A 410 9.63 -8.83 -11.19
CA SER A 410 8.89 -7.57 -11.05
C SER A 410 9.41 -6.62 -9.95
N GLN A 411 10.22 -7.12 -9.02
CA GLN A 411 10.82 -6.35 -7.93
C GLN A 411 12.35 -6.28 -7.99
N ALA A 412 12.97 -6.82 -9.05
CA ALA A 412 14.41 -6.77 -9.21
C ALA A 412 14.94 -5.33 -9.09
N GLY A 413 16.03 -5.17 -8.34
CA GLY A 413 16.67 -3.87 -8.09
C GLY A 413 15.93 -2.96 -7.11
N THR A 414 14.78 -3.36 -6.56
CA THR A 414 14.11 -2.61 -5.49
C THR A 414 14.64 -3.00 -4.10
N SER A 415 14.43 -2.12 -3.11
CA SER A 415 14.78 -2.41 -1.71
C SER A 415 13.91 -3.51 -1.06
N LEU A 416 12.84 -3.94 -1.72
CA LEU A 416 12.00 -5.08 -1.31
C LEU A 416 12.25 -6.34 -2.14
N CYS A 417 13.28 -6.39 -2.96
CA CYS A 417 13.63 -7.60 -3.70
C CYS A 417 14.07 -8.69 -2.73
N ALA A 418 13.28 -9.75 -2.61
CA ALA A 418 13.56 -10.87 -1.71
C ALA A 418 14.60 -11.86 -2.25
N SER A 419 15.01 -11.72 -3.50
CA SER A 419 15.91 -12.65 -4.20
C SER A 419 17.30 -12.07 -4.49
N ALA A 420 17.58 -10.84 -4.09
CA ALA A 420 18.81 -10.10 -4.42
C ALA A 420 19.14 -10.02 -5.94
N ARG A 421 18.11 -10.22 -6.79
CA ARG A 421 18.27 -10.18 -8.26
C ARG A 421 18.45 -8.75 -8.75
N LYS A 422 19.23 -8.63 -9.83
CA LYS A 422 19.43 -7.37 -10.54
C LYS A 422 18.29 -7.11 -11.55
N PRO A 423 18.03 -5.85 -11.92
CA PRO A 423 17.11 -5.55 -13.02
C PRO A 423 17.48 -6.32 -14.29
N GLY A 424 16.48 -6.88 -14.98
CA GLY A 424 16.70 -7.68 -16.20
C GLY A 424 17.00 -9.16 -15.97
N GLU A 425 17.27 -9.59 -14.73
CA GLU A 425 17.45 -11.02 -14.46
C GLU A 425 16.12 -11.78 -14.58
N LYS A 426 16.18 -12.97 -15.20
CA LYS A 426 15.03 -13.86 -15.34
C LYS A 426 14.50 -14.26 -13.97
N TRP A 427 13.19 -14.23 -13.85
CA TRP A 427 12.55 -14.74 -12.65
C TRP A 427 12.73 -16.26 -12.56
N ALA A 428 13.08 -16.74 -11.38
CA ALA A 428 13.03 -18.14 -11.02
C ALA A 428 12.43 -18.28 -9.61
N PRO A 429 11.66 -19.35 -9.31
CA PRO A 429 11.15 -19.55 -7.98
C PRO A 429 12.29 -19.61 -6.96
N ASP A 430 12.12 -18.91 -5.84
CA ASP A 430 13.04 -19.08 -4.72
C ASP A 430 12.91 -20.50 -4.19
N VAL A 431 14.05 -21.14 -3.97
CA VAL A 431 14.09 -22.45 -3.30
C VAL A 431 13.41 -22.29 -1.94
N SER A 432 12.49 -23.20 -1.65
CA SER A 432 11.59 -23.24 -0.51
C SER A 432 12.14 -22.66 0.80
N SER A 433 11.26 -22.06 1.55
CA SER A 433 11.38 -21.51 2.90
C SER A 433 12.46 -22.20 3.74
N ARG A 434 13.62 -21.57 3.89
CA ARG A 434 14.69 -22.05 4.75
C ARG A 434 14.73 -21.34 6.11
N TRP A 435 13.96 -20.25 6.24
CA TRP A 435 13.94 -19.42 7.45
C TRP A 435 12.85 -19.85 8.43
N MET A 436 11.75 -20.45 7.91
CA MET A 436 10.60 -20.89 8.69
C MET A 436 10.74 -22.38 9.04
N GLY A 437 11.17 -22.66 10.29
CA GLY A 437 11.31 -24.02 10.82
C GLY A 437 10.00 -24.56 11.39
N GLN A 438 10.09 -25.67 12.13
CA GLN A 438 8.93 -26.34 12.75
C GLN A 438 8.23 -25.41 13.75
N TRP A 439 8.99 -24.73 14.60
CA TRP A 439 8.44 -23.83 15.60
C TRP A 439 7.63 -22.68 14.97
N GLU A 440 8.14 -22.05 13.90
CA GLU A 440 7.44 -20.97 13.20
C GLU A 440 6.13 -21.45 12.58
N ARG A 441 6.12 -22.69 12.06
CA ARG A 441 4.92 -23.31 11.47
C ARG A 441 3.86 -23.63 12.54
N GLU A 442 4.28 -24.16 13.68
CA GLU A 442 3.40 -24.43 14.81
C GLU A 442 2.81 -23.14 15.38
N TYR A 443 3.67 -22.13 15.60
CA TYR A 443 3.25 -20.84 16.10
C TYR A 443 2.29 -20.13 15.11
N PHE A 444 2.54 -20.21 13.81
CA PHE A 444 1.61 -19.68 12.81
C PHE A 444 0.24 -20.32 12.88
N ARG A 445 0.18 -21.65 13.04
CA ARG A 445 -1.10 -22.38 13.24
C ARG A 445 -1.83 -21.89 14.49
N GLU A 446 -1.13 -21.70 15.61
CA GLU A 446 -1.74 -21.14 16.82
C GLU A 446 -2.36 -19.76 16.58
N VAL A 447 -1.64 -18.88 15.88
CA VAL A 447 -2.18 -17.54 15.51
C VAL A 447 -3.42 -17.67 14.61
N CYS A 448 -3.43 -18.60 13.66
CA CYS A 448 -4.61 -18.86 12.83
C CYS A 448 -5.80 -19.35 13.67
N HIS A 449 -5.58 -20.23 14.62
CA HIS A 449 -6.64 -20.77 15.49
C HIS A 449 -7.31 -19.70 16.37
N CYS A 450 -6.58 -18.65 16.76
CA CYS A 450 -7.12 -17.55 17.57
C CYS A 450 -8.29 -16.81 16.90
N THR A 451 -8.42 -16.88 15.59
CA THR A 451 -9.53 -16.24 14.86
C THR A 451 -10.83 -17.05 14.90
N GLY A 452 -10.82 -18.25 15.48
CA GLY A 452 -11.97 -19.16 15.51
C GLY A 452 -12.31 -19.77 14.13
N ASN A 453 -11.45 -19.54 13.14
CA ASN A 453 -11.59 -20.14 11.82
C ASN A 453 -10.56 -21.26 11.67
N GLU A 454 -10.97 -22.49 11.83
CA GLU A 454 -10.18 -23.68 11.45
C GLU A 454 -9.74 -23.65 9.99
N ILE A 455 -10.35 -22.78 9.21
CA ILE A 455 -10.20 -22.60 7.76
C ILE A 455 -8.94 -21.81 7.40
N LEU A 456 -8.40 -20.94 8.27
CA LEU A 456 -7.24 -20.11 7.96
C LEU A 456 -5.92 -20.85 8.21
N GLY A 457 -5.77 -22.02 7.62
CA GLY A 457 -4.47 -22.68 7.55
C GLY A 457 -3.59 -22.06 6.44
N PRO A 458 -2.31 -22.40 6.39
CA PRO A 458 -1.38 -21.88 5.37
C PRO A 458 -1.82 -22.15 3.94
N ASP A 459 -2.61 -23.20 3.72
CA ASP A 459 -3.08 -23.69 2.41
C ASP A 459 -4.55 -23.34 2.15
N PHE A 460 -5.14 -22.44 2.93
CA PHE A 460 -6.53 -22.03 2.78
C PHE A 460 -6.80 -21.37 1.43
N LEU A 461 -7.82 -21.85 0.73
CA LEU A 461 -8.30 -21.26 -0.50
C LEU A 461 -9.62 -20.52 -0.27
N LEU A 462 -9.63 -19.22 -0.55
CA LEU A 462 -10.85 -18.42 -0.57
C LEU A 462 -11.82 -18.91 -1.66
N PRO A 463 -13.13 -18.88 -1.42
CA PRO A 463 -14.11 -19.20 -2.46
C PRO A 463 -13.92 -18.35 -3.72
N GLY A 464 -13.95 -19.01 -4.89
CA GLY A 464 -13.77 -18.35 -6.19
C GLY A 464 -12.33 -18.12 -6.60
N THR A 465 -11.35 -18.64 -5.85
CA THR A 465 -9.94 -18.57 -6.19
C THR A 465 -9.64 -19.20 -7.55
N ILE A 466 -8.87 -18.49 -8.37
CA ILE A 466 -8.27 -19.03 -9.59
C ILE A 466 -7.10 -19.94 -9.18
N VAL A 467 -7.20 -21.19 -9.49
CA VAL A 467 -6.23 -22.25 -9.24
C VAL A 467 -5.70 -22.84 -10.53
#